data_8ba4167fb2392341b5e3026d933b6677
#
_entry.id   8ba4167fb2392341b5e3026d933b6677
#
_cell.length_a   1.000
_cell.length_b   1.000
_cell.length_c   1.000
_cell.angle_alpha   90.00
_cell.angle_beta   90.00
_cell.angle_gamma   90.00
#
_symmetry.space_group_name_H-M   'P 1'
#
loop_
_entity.id
_entity.type
_entity.pdbx_description
1 polymer ?
#
loop_
_entity_poly.entity_id
_entity_poly.type
_entity_poly.pdbx_seq_one_letter_code
_entity_poly.pdbx_strand_id
1 'polypeptide(L)'
;MPHPRLLLAFALPATLTVNARAAELVRPEPPHVHATRLSQAPVIDGKLDEPLWKDAAIITDFKQIKPGDGTPVSERTEVRVGYDKDNLYIGAHMIDRRGPDAITASVMKQGSRLPDDDRLGIILDPFGTGRGAYRF
;
A
#
# COMPACT_ATOMS: atom_id res chain seq x y z
N MET A 1 -33.12 67.91 -47.75
CA MET A 1 -33.55 66.60 -47.20
C MET A 1 -32.31 65.88 -46.69
N PRO A 2 -32.11 65.75 -45.36
CA PRO A 2 -30.93 65.07 -44.82
C PRO A 2 -31.23 63.57 -44.68
N HIS A 3 -30.32 62.76 -45.20
CA HIS A 3 -30.31 61.29 -45.08
C HIS A 3 -29.93 60.84 -43.69
N PRO A 4 -30.62 59.87 -43.07
CA PRO A 4 -30.24 59.30 -41.79
C PRO A 4 -29.04 58.37 -41.94
N ARG A 5 -27.99 58.63 -41.18
CA ARG A 5 -26.83 57.75 -41.04
C ARG A 5 -27.17 56.61 -40.08
N LEU A 6 -27.23 55.39 -40.63
CA LEU A 6 -27.37 54.17 -39.86
C LEU A 6 -26.05 53.81 -39.23
N LEU A 7 -25.95 53.89 -37.89
CA LEU A 7 -24.80 53.43 -37.12
C LEU A 7 -25.02 51.94 -36.81
N LEU A 8 -24.23 51.11 -37.45
CA LEU A 8 -24.18 49.68 -37.15
C LEU A 8 -23.23 49.46 -35.94
N ALA A 9 -23.76 49.13 -34.77
CA ALA A 9 -22.98 48.75 -33.62
C ALA A 9 -22.59 47.28 -33.73
N PHE A 10 -21.29 47.03 -33.91
CA PHE A 10 -20.72 45.67 -33.82
C PHE A 10 -20.52 45.31 -32.33
N ALA A 11 -21.31 44.39 -31.84
CA ALA A 11 -21.09 43.76 -30.55
C ALA A 11 -20.02 42.66 -30.67
N LEU A 12 -18.86 42.84 -30.07
CA LEU A 12 -17.85 41.77 -29.93
C LEU A 12 -18.35 40.75 -28.93
N PRO A 13 -18.32 39.44 -29.23
CA PRO A 13 -18.54 38.42 -28.23
C PRO A 13 -17.36 38.33 -27.27
N ALA A 14 -17.61 38.55 -25.99
CA ALA A 14 -16.63 38.28 -24.96
C ALA A 14 -16.43 36.76 -24.82
N THR A 15 -15.30 36.26 -25.30
CA THR A 15 -14.91 34.87 -25.08
C THR A 15 -14.47 34.68 -23.61
N LEU A 16 -15.35 34.03 -22.85
CA LEU A 16 -15.01 33.60 -21.49
C LEU A 16 -14.02 32.41 -21.59
N THR A 17 -12.73 32.69 -21.39
CA THR A 17 -11.73 31.63 -21.23
C THR A 17 -11.88 31.03 -19.85
N VAL A 18 -12.54 29.87 -19.77
CA VAL A 18 -12.54 29.05 -18.58
C VAL A 18 -11.14 28.42 -18.43
N ASN A 19 -10.33 28.98 -17.56
CA ASN A 19 -9.11 28.32 -17.10
C ASN A 19 -9.49 27.11 -16.27
N ALA A 20 -9.65 25.95 -16.90
CA ALA A 20 -9.71 24.66 -16.22
C ALA A 20 -8.31 24.37 -15.65
N ARG A 21 -8.07 24.85 -14.44
CA ARG A 21 -6.92 24.43 -13.63
C ARG A 21 -7.18 22.97 -13.29
N ALA A 22 -6.50 22.05 -14.00
CA ALA A 22 -6.51 20.64 -13.64
C ALA A 22 -6.07 20.56 -12.16
N ALA A 23 -6.99 20.20 -11.29
CA ALA A 23 -6.65 19.89 -9.92
C ALA A 23 -5.73 18.68 -9.99
N GLU A 24 -4.44 18.89 -9.77
CA GLU A 24 -3.45 17.84 -9.61
C GLU A 24 -3.92 16.99 -8.43
N LEU A 25 -4.37 15.79 -8.75
CA LEU A 25 -4.76 14.81 -7.74
C LEU A 25 -3.49 14.47 -6.93
N VAL A 26 -3.32 15.15 -5.81
CA VAL A 26 -2.27 14.83 -4.85
C VAL A 26 -2.58 13.42 -4.36
N ARG A 27 -1.91 12.43 -4.94
CA ARG A 27 -1.95 11.08 -4.41
C ARG A 27 -1.24 11.11 -3.06
N PRO A 28 -1.89 10.64 -1.99
CA PRO A 28 -1.20 10.53 -0.72
C PRO A 28 0.04 9.66 -0.91
N GLU A 29 1.16 10.12 -0.38
CA GLU A 29 2.39 9.34 -0.40
C GLU A 29 2.16 8.02 0.34
N PRO A 30 2.57 6.87 -0.24
CA PRO A 30 2.41 5.60 0.44
C PRO A 30 3.20 5.60 1.76
N PRO A 31 2.71 4.93 2.80
CA PRO A 31 3.42 4.86 4.07
C PRO A 31 4.78 4.19 3.89
N HIS A 32 5.81 4.79 4.46
CA HIS A 32 7.17 4.30 4.43
C HIS A 32 7.59 3.78 5.80
N VAL A 33 8.32 2.69 5.81
CA VAL A 33 8.99 2.17 6.99
C VAL A 33 10.44 1.84 6.63
N HIS A 34 11.35 2.15 7.54
CA HIS A 34 12.76 1.78 7.39
C HIS A 34 13.02 0.49 8.16
N ALA A 35 13.47 -0.55 7.47
CA ALA A 35 13.89 -1.79 8.12
C ALA A 35 14.98 -1.51 9.15
N THR A 36 14.90 -2.15 10.30
CA THR A 36 15.85 -1.96 11.40
C THR A 36 16.92 -3.03 11.35
N ARG A 37 18.17 -2.65 11.61
CA ARG A 37 19.25 -3.61 11.75
C ARG A 37 19.12 -4.36 13.08
N LEU A 38 18.99 -5.67 12.98
CA LEU A 38 18.89 -6.55 14.16
C LEU A 38 20.28 -6.84 14.75
N SER A 39 20.35 -6.99 16.05
CA SER A 39 21.59 -7.29 16.77
C SER A 39 22.05 -8.73 16.55
N GLN A 40 21.13 -9.62 16.24
CA GLN A 40 21.35 -11.05 15.95
C GLN A 40 20.25 -11.57 15.03
N ALA A 41 20.50 -12.71 14.40
CA ALA A 41 19.50 -13.41 13.60
C ALA A 41 18.38 -13.96 14.49
N PRO A 42 17.09 -13.81 14.11
CA PRO A 42 16.01 -14.48 14.80
C PRO A 42 16.00 -15.99 14.54
N VAL A 43 15.39 -16.73 15.44
CA VAL A 43 15.08 -18.15 15.23
C VAL A 43 13.88 -18.24 14.31
N ILE A 44 13.99 -19.01 13.22
CA ILE A 44 12.89 -19.15 12.25
C ILE A 44 12.00 -20.32 12.67
N ASP A 45 11.21 -20.11 13.70
CA ASP A 45 10.30 -21.11 14.28
C ASP A 45 8.80 -20.73 14.19
N GLY A 46 8.51 -19.61 13.51
CA GLY A 46 7.15 -19.08 13.37
C GLY A 46 6.67 -18.27 14.57
N LYS A 47 7.55 -17.95 15.54
CA LYS A 47 7.23 -17.09 16.67
C LYS A 47 7.94 -15.75 16.56
N LEU A 48 7.34 -14.72 17.13
CA LEU A 48 7.89 -13.36 17.19
C LEU A 48 8.07 -12.93 18.65
N ASP A 49 8.46 -13.87 19.52
CA ASP A 49 8.56 -13.66 20.96
C ASP A 49 9.96 -13.25 21.42
N GLU A 50 10.97 -13.34 20.55
CA GLU A 50 12.30 -12.89 20.91
C GLU A 50 12.38 -11.36 21.08
N PRO A 51 13.20 -10.90 22.03
CA PRO A 51 13.37 -9.47 22.30
C PRO A 51 13.77 -8.63 21.09
N LEU A 52 14.55 -9.19 20.16
CA LEU A 52 15.01 -8.48 18.95
C LEU A 52 13.86 -7.99 18.05
N TRP A 53 12.72 -8.68 18.07
CA TRP A 53 11.54 -8.26 17.31
C TRP A 53 10.90 -6.97 17.83
N LYS A 54 11.17 -6.56 19.07
CA LYS A 54 10.70 -5.29 19.64
C LYS A 54 11.39 -4.10 18.99
N ASP A 55 12.63 -4.30 18.53
CA ASP A 55 13.44 -3.28 17.88
C ASP A 55 13.21 -3.23 16.37
N ALA A 56 12.58 -4.26 15.80
CA ALA A 56 12.27 -4.32 14.38
C ALA A 56 11.23 -3.27 13.98
N ALA A 57 11.39 -2.73 12.77
CA ALA A 57 10.39 -1.82 12.20
C ALA A 57 9.04 -2.53 12.05
N ILE A 58 7.96 -1.85 12.45
CA ILE A 58 6.62 -2.43 12.45
C ILE A 58 5.70 -1.70 11.48
N ILE A 59 4.91 -2.49 10.73
CA ILE A 59 3.85 -2.03 9.83
C ILE A 59 2.53 -2.54 10.38
N THR A 60 1.58 -1.64 10.62
CA THR A 60 0.26 -1.97 11.20
C THR A 60 -0.91 -1.29 10.49
N ASP A 61 -0.66 -0.24 9.73
CA ASP A 61 -1.72 0.54 9.06
C ASP A 61 -2.11 -0.05 7.72
N PHE A 62 -2.53 -1.32 7.73
CA PHE A 62 -3.07 -1.97 6.55
C PHE A 62 -4.46 -1.45 6.23
N LYS A 63 -4.77 -1.37 4.94
CA LYS A 63 -6.08 -0.96 4.43
C LYS A 63 -6.66 -2.07 3.57
N GLN A 64 -7.98 -2.19 3.59
CA GLN A 64 -8.69 -3.11 2.70
C GLN A 64 -8.63 -2.58 1.26
N ILE A 65 -8.50 -3.52 0.32
CA ILE A 65 -8.70 -3.24 -1.11
C ILE A 65 -10.14 -3.62 -1.50
N LYS A 66 -10.67 -4.68 -0.88
CA LYS A 66 -12.03 -5.16 -1.09
C LYS A 66 -12.60 -5.67 0.25
N PRO A 67 -13.89 -5.51 0.51
CA PRO A 67 -14.93 -4.85 -0.31
C PRO A 67 -14.92 -3.31 -0.24
N GLY A 68 -14.20 -2.72 0.71
CA GLY A 68 -14.18 -1.27 0.93
C GLY A 68 -12.77 -0.71 0.76
N ASP A 69 -12.44 -0.20 -0.44
CA ASP A 69 -11.13 0.35 -0.76
C ASP A 69 -10.73 1.49 0.20
N GLY A 70 -9.54 1.36 0.80
CA GLY A 70 -8.99 2.31 1.76
C GLY A 70 -9.59 2.27 3.16
N THR A 71 -10.55 1.37 3.44
CA THR A 71 -11.11 1.22 4.79
C THR A 71 -10.16 0.48 5.73
N PRO A 72 -10.27 0.65 7.05
CA PRO A 72 -9.51 -0.15 8.00
C PRO A 72 -9.75 -1.64 7.83
N VAL A 73 -8.72 -2.44 8.08
CA VAL A 73 -8.83 -3.92 8.06
C VAL A 73 -9.76 -4.42 9.16
N SER A 74 -10.48 -5.50 8.89
CA SER A 74 -11.38 -6.15 9.86
C SER A 74 -10.60 -6.84 10.99
N GLU A 75 -9.45 -7.45 10.64
CA GLU A 75 -8.58 -8.12 11.58
C GLU A 75 -7.18 -7.47 11.56
N ARG A 76 -6.58 -7.35 12.75
CA ARG A 76 -5.30 -6.68 12.89
C ARG A 76 -4.17 -7.55 12.34
N THR A 77 -3.34 -6.94 11.52
CA THR A 77 -2.10 -7.53 11.03
C THR A 77 -0.93 -6.66 11.45
N GLU A 78 0.12 -7.29 11.95
CA GLU A 78 1.40 -6.68 12.27
C GLU A 78 2.49 -7.34 11.43
N VAL A 79 3.25 -6.55 10.71
CA VAL A 79 4.42 -7.03 9.97
C VAL A 79 5.65 -6.35 10.52
N ARG A 80 6.65 -7.13 10.90
CA ARG A 80 7.92 -6.65 11.41
C ARG A 80 9.00 -6.89 10.39
N VAL A 81 9.84 -5.88 10.18
CA VAL A 81 10.90 -5.92 9.16
C VAL A 81 12.22 -5.56 9.82
N GLY A 82 13.16 -6.47 9.70
CA GLY A 82 14.52 -6.30 10.21
C GLY A 82 15.53 -6.92 9.26
N TYR A 83 16.79 -6.59 9.41
CA TYR A 83 17.87 -7.15 8.59
C TYR A 83 19.16 -7.31 9.41
N ASP A 84 20.01 -8.19 8.95
CA ASP A 84 21.42 -8.26 9.36
C ASP A 84 22.34 -8.04 8.14
N LYS A 85 23.58 -8.46 8.24
CA LYS A 85 24.56 -8.32 7.14
C LYS A 85 24.27 -9.22 5.94
N ASP A 86 23.52 -10.31 6.14
CA ASP A 86 23.33 -11.37 5.14
C ASP A 86 21.86 -11.55 4.74
N ASN A 87 20.91 -11.18 5.61
CA ASN A 87 19.51 -11.55 5.45
C ASN A 87 18.56 -10.39 5.72
N LEU A 88 17.40 -10.42 5.05
CA LEU A 88 16.21 -9.66 5.38
C LEU A 88 15.23 -10.59 6.10
N TYR A 89 14.73 -10.15 7.25
CA TYR A 89 13.78 -10.90 8.07
C TYR A 89 12.44 -10.21 8.07
N ILE A 90 11.40 -10.97 7.81
CA ILE A 90 10.02 -10.49 7.81
C ILE A 90 9.21 -11.42 8.68
N GLY A 91 8.66 -10.86 9.75
CA GLY A 91 7.77 -11.56 10.66
C GLY A 91 6.37 -10.98 10.56
N ALA A 92 5.36 -11.82 10.34
CA ALA A 92 3.97 -11.40 10.25
C ALA A 92 3.15 -12.06 11.34
N HIS A 93 2.36 -11.25 12.04
CA HIS A 93 1.36 -11.73 12.99
C HIS A 93 -0.02 -11.25 12.50
N MET A 94 -0.79 -12.17 11.97
CA MET A 94 -2.16 -11.96 11.52
C MET A 94 -3.10 -12.48 12.59
N ILE A 95 -3.84 -11.58 13.22
CA ILE A 95 -4.70 -11.89 14.37
C ILE A 95 -6.08 -12.28 13.85
N ASP A 96 -6.56 -13.46 14.26
CA ASP A 96 -7.95 -13.87 14.09
C ASP A 96 -8.65 -13.86 15.46
N ARG A 97 -9.62 -12.96 15.64
CA ARG A 97 -10.37 -12.83 16.90
C ARG A 97 -11.25 -14.03 17.23
N ARG A 98 -11.50 -14.88 16.26
CA ARG A 98 -12.25 -16.13 16.46
C ARG A 98 -11.42 -17.21 17.14
N GLY A 99 -10.09 -16.99 17.21
CA GLY A 99 -9.15 -17.90 17.86
C GLY A 99 -8.57 -18.96 16.94
N PRO A 100 -7.63 -19.78 17.46
CA PRO A 100 -6.85 -20.71 16.65
C PRO A 100 -7.69 -21.79 15.98
N ASP A 101 -8.82 -22.18 16.57
CA ASP A 101 -9.70 -23.20 16.01
C ASP A 101 -10.46 -22.75 14.74
N ALA A 102 -10.47 -21.46 14.47
CA ALA A 102 -11.10 -20.89 13.28
C ALA A 102 -10.13 -20.75 12.10
N ILE A 103 -8.84 -21.00 12.32
CA ILE A 103 -7.83 -20.93 11.26
C ILE A 103 -8.01 -22.12 10.32
N THR A 104 -8.22 -21.82 9.05
CA THR A 104 -8.39 -22.85 8.00
C THR A 104 -7.18 -22.80 7.08
N ALA A 105 -6.61 -23.96 6.78
CA ALA A 105 -5.58 -24.14 5.76
C ALA A 105 -6.07 -25.19 4.77
N SER A 106 -6.58 -24.73 3.64
CA SER A 106 -7.17 -25.63 2.63
C SER A 106 -6.14 -26.13 1.61
N VAL A 107 -5.02 -25.42 1.47
CA VAL A 107 -3.98 -25.76 0.49
C VAL A 107 -2.67 -26.05 1.19
N MET A 108 -2.25 -27.32 1.17
CA MET A 108 -1.02 -27.78 1.83
C MET A 108 0.17 -27.94 0.88
N LYS A 109 -0.07 -27.89 -0.43
CA LYS A 109 1.00 -28.10 -1.44
C LYS A 109 1.72 -26.80 -1.73
N GLN A 110 3.04 -26.79 -1.53
CA GLN A 110 3.91 -25.65 -1.90
C GLN A 110 3.77 -25.29 -3.38
N GLY A 111 3.73 -23.99 -3.68
CA GLY A 111 3.60 -23.45 -5.03
C GLY A 111 2.19 -23.50 -5.62
N SER A 112 1.19 -23.95 -4.84
CA SER A 112 -0.20 -23.88 -5.26
C SER A 112 -0.73 -22.45 -5.23
N ARG A 113 -1.79 -22.19 -6.01
CA ARG A 113 -2.56 -20.96 -5.87
C ARG A 113 -3.40 -21.01 -4.60
N LEU A 114 -3.46 -19.89 -3.88
CA LEU A 114 -4.24 -19.73 -2.66
C LEU A 114 -5.39 -18.74 -2.92
N PRO A 115 -6.46 -19.15 -3.63
CA PRO A 115 -7.52 -18.21 -4.00
C PRO A 115 -8.34 -17.75 -2.79
N ASP A 116 -8.55 -18.65 -1.82
CA ASP A 116 -9.47 -18.46 -0.69
C ASP A 116 -8.77 -18.53 0.68
N ASP A 117 -7.47 -18.84 0.71
CA ASP A 117 -6.69 -18.88 1.95
C ASP A 117 -6.01 -17.52 2.21
N ASP A 118 -5.80 -17.20 3.47
CA ASP A 118 -5.01 -16.02 3.87
C ASP A 118 -3.58 -16.14 3.38
N ARG A 119 -3.02 -15.01 2.94
CA ARG A 119 -1.67 -14.96 2.42
C ARG A 119 -1.00 -13.62 2.70
N LEU A 120 0.29 -13.67 2.96
CA LEU A 120 1.17 -12.51 2.93
C LEU A 120 1.94 -12.53 1.61
N GLY A 121 1.87 -11.45 0.86
CA GLY A 121 2.67 -11.25 -0.35
C GLY A 121 3.73 -10.18 -0.11
N ILE A 122 4.97 -10.49 -0.49
CA ILE A 122 6.11 -9.57 -0.37
C ILE A 122 6.63 -9.30 -1.77
N ILE A 123 6.85 -8.05 -2.10
CA ILE A 123 7.45 -7.62 -3.36
C ILE A 123 8.76 -6.91 -3.03
N LEU A 124 9.86 -7.42 -3.55
CA LEU A 124 11.19 -6.84 -3.37
C LEU A 124 11.72 -6.32 -4.70
N ASP A 125 12.06 -5.02 -4.74
CA ASP A 125 12.87 -4.41 -5.79
C ASP A 125 14.28 -4.14 -5.25
N PRO A 126 15.23 -5.07 -5.38
CA PRO A 126 16.56 -4.94 -4.78
C PRO A 126 17.41 -3.83 -5.40
N PHE A 127 17.00 -3.34 -6.56
CA PHE A 127 17.74 -2.29 -7.29
C PHE A 127 17.07 -0.91 -7.16
N GLY A 128 15.88 -0.81 -6.57
CA GLY A 128 15.15 0.44 -6.41
C GLY A 128 14.79 1.13 -7.73
N THR A 129 14.69 0.37 -8.80
CA THR A 129 14.47 0.92 -10.15
C THR A 129 13.00 1.09 -10.52
N GLY A 130 12.10 0.45 -9.80
CA GLY A 130 10.68 0.38 -10.12
C GLY A 130 10.36 -0.36 -11.44
N ARG A 131 11.34 -1.05 -12.02
CA ARG A 131 11.18 -1.73 -13.33
C ARG A 131 11.05 -3.24 -13.23
N GLY A 132 11.47 -3.81 -12.13
CA GLY A 132 11.40 -5.24 -11.89
C GLY A 132 11.47 -5.55 -10.41
N ALA A 133 10.74 -6.58 -9.98
CA ALA A 133 10.72 -7.00 -8.60
C ALA A 133 10.53 -8.50 -8.48
N TYR A 134 10.97 -9.06 -7.37
CA TYR A 134 10.71 -10.44 -6.98
C TYR A 134 9.49 -10.48 -6.08
N ARG A 135 8.62 -11.45 -6.31
CA ARG A 135 7.43 -11.67 -5.48
C ARG A 135 7.55 -12.99 -4.74
N PHE A 136 7.35 -12.91 -3.45
CA PHE A 136 7.33 -14.05 -2.51
C PHE A 136 5.94 -14.20 -1.90
#